data_e44cf384ab5d376017f3ad0f3e1b7477
#
_entry.id   e44cf384ab5d376017f3ad0f3e1b7477
#
_cell.length_a   1.000
_cell.length_b   1.000
_cell.length_c   1.000
_cell.angle_alpha   90.00
_cell.angle_beta   90.00
_cell.angle_gamma   90.00
#
_symmetry.space_group_name_H-M   'P 1'
#
loop_
_entity.id
_entity.type
_entity.pdbx_description
1 polymer ?
#
loop_
_entity_poly.entity_id
_entity_poly.type
_entity_poly.pdbx_seq_one_letter_code
_entity_poly.pdbx_strand_id
1 'polypeptide(L)'
;MDIHQIRKLQIGSVTLPNNLILGPMAGVTALPFRLLCKEQGAGLLCMEMVSAKAILYKNKNTESLLSIDEREKPVSLQMFGSDPQIMAQIAKQIEERPFDILDINMGCPVPKIVNNGEGSALMKNPILAGQIIERIVKAIDKPVTVKIRKGFDDEHINAVELAHVAEESGASAVAVHGRTREQYYSGKADWDIIRQVKEAVSIPVIGNGDLLCAEDVIRMQEQTGCDGFMIARGAQGNPWIFSQILHYFETGEHQEKPSFEEVRRMILRHARMMIEFKGEYTGIHEMRKHTAWYTAGYPHSSRLRAAVNTVESLEQLEELLYK
;
A
#
# COMPACT_ATOMS: atom_id res chain seq x y z
N MET A 1 19.85 6.33 -21.69
CA MET A 1 18.44 6.06 -21.37
C MET A 1 17.97 7.18 -20.46
N ASP A 2 16.85 7.76 -20.80
CA ASP A 2 16.24 8.83 -19.98
C ASP A 2 15.83 8.22 -18.64
N ILE A 3 16.57 8.52 -17.58
CA ILE A 3 16.39 7.92 -16.24
C ILE A 3 15.11 8.43 -15.54
N HIS A 4 14.52 9.50 -16.07
CA HIS A 4 13.34 10.16 -15.49
C HIS A 4 12.04 9.78 -16.23
N GLN A 5 11.72 8.49 -16.31
CA GLN A 5 10.47 8.05 -16.95
C GLN A 5 9.65 7.17 -16.04
N ILE A 6 8.37 7.53 -15.91
CA ILE A 6 7.34 6.59 -15.46
C ILE A 6 7.14 5.57 -16.58
N ARG A 7 7.33 4.29 -16.26
CA ARG A 7 7.35 3.22 -17.26
C ARG A 7 6.41 2.07 -16.87
N LYS A 8 6.01 1.28 -17.84
CA LYS A 8 5.36 0.00 -17.58
C LYS A 8 6.26 -0.87 -16.71
N LEU A 9 5.68 -1.60 -15.78
CA LEU A 9 6.40 -2.53 -14.92
C LEU A 9 5.80 -3.93 -15.06
N GLN A 10 6.67 -4.93 -15.29
CA GLN A 10 6.28 -6.33 -15.35
C GLN A 10 6.53 -6.99 -13.99
N ILE A 11 5.51 -7.63 -13.42
CA ILE A 11 5.60 -8.43 -12.18
C ILE A 11 5.03 -9.82 -12.48
N GLY A 12 5.90 -10.81 -12.66
CA GLY A 12 5.50 -12.12 -13.14
C GLY A 12 4.74 -12.03 -14.47
N SER A 13 3.51 -12.53 -14.52
CA SER A 13 2.64 -12.47 -15.71
C SER A 13 1.85 -11.15 -15.83
N VAL A 14 1.91 -10.26 -14.85
CA VAL A 14 1.10 -9.03 -14.80
C VAL A 14 1.90 -7.83 -15.28
N THR A 15 1.37 -7.10 -16.27
CA THR A 15 1.95 -5.84 -16.76
C THR A 15 1.19 -4.65 -16.19
N LEU A 16 1.87 -3.84 -15.40
CA LEU A 16 1.33 -2.59 -14.87
C LEU A 16 1.39 -1.48 -15.94
N PRO A 17 0.37 -0.62 -16.07
CA PRO A 17 0.38 0.49 -17.03
C PRO A 17 1.47 1.52 -16.72
N ASN A 18 1.81 1.67 -15.44
CA ASN A 18 2.94 2.48 -14.95
C ASN A 18 3.46 1.88 -13.63
N ASN A 19 4.59 2.37 -13.15
CA ASN A 19 5.28 1.86 -11.97
C ASN A 19 4.98 2.62 -10.65
N LEU A 20 3.88 3.40 -10.62
CA LEU A 20 3.37 4.04 -9.40
C LEU A 20 2.37 3.11 -8.69
N ILE A 21 2.63 2.78 -7.44
CA ILE A 21 1.89 1.75 -6.70
C ILE A 21 1.29 2.37 -5.45
N LEU A 22 -0.02 2.18 -5.22
CA LEU A 22 -0.64 2.50 -3.93
C LEU A 22 -0.28 1.43 -2.92
N GLY A 23 0.47 1.81 -1.86
CA GLY A 23 0.87 0.89 -0.80
C GLY A 23 -0.28 0.50 0.14
N PRO A 24 -0.24 -0.72 0.70
CA PRO A 24 -1.27 -1.21 1.62
C PRO A 24 -1.24 -0.46 2.95
N MET A 25 -2.38 0.06 3.38
CA MET A 25 -2.52 0.78 4.64
C MET A 25 -3.83 0.37 5.34
N ALA A 26 -3.72 -0.35 6.47
CA ALA A 26 -4.87 -0.78 7.24
C ALA A 26 -5.76 0.40 7.68
N GLY A 27 -7.06 0.29 7.43
CA GLY A 27 -8.03 1.34 7.67
C GLY A 27 -7.96 2.52 6.69
N VAL A 28 -7.14 2.46 5.64
CA VAL A 28 -6.99 3.55 4.65
C VAL A 28 -7.31 3.08 3.25
N THR A 29 -6.69 1.97 2.80
CA THR A 29 -6.82 1.48 1.43
C THR A 29 -8.01 0.53 1.25
N ALA A 30 -9.17 0.89 1.85
CA ALA A 30 -10.45 0.27 1.55
C ALA A 30 -10.83 0.49 0.07
N LEU A 31 -11.71 -0.35 -0.46
CA LEU A 31 -12.12 -0.32 -1.87
C LEU A 31 -12.47 1.09 -2.39
N PRO A 32 -13.26 1.92 -1.68
CA PRO A 32 -13.57 3.28 -2.15
C PRO A 32 -12.33 4.13 -2.39
N PHE A 33 -11.37 4.11 -1.47
CA PHE A 33 -10.15 4.91 -1.61
C PHE A 33 -9.25 4.38 -2.73
N ARG A 34 -9.17 3.05 -2.91
CA ARG A 34 -8.42 2.45 -4.01
C ARG A 34 -8.96 2.91 -5.37
N LEU A 35 -10.28 2.91 -5.55
CA LEU A 35 -10.92 3.40 -6.77
C LEU A 35 -10.58 4.87 -7.06
N LEU A 36 -10.61 5.74 -6.04
CA LEU A 36 -10.20 7.14 -6.20
C LEU A 36 -8.73 7.27 -6.63
N CYS A 37 -7.82 6.47 -6.06
CA CYS A 37 -6.42 6.44 -6.48
C CYS A 37 -6.24 5.87 -7.90
N LYS A 38 -7.06 4.88 -8.28
CA LYS A 38 -7.05 4.31 -9.64
C LYS A 38 -7.43 5.36 -10.69
N GLU A 39 -8.48 6.12 -10.44
CA GLU A 39 -8.92 7.22 -11.31
C GLU A 39 -7.85 8.30 -11.47
N GLN A 40 -6.98 8.47 -10.48
CA GLN A 40 -5.84 9.38 -10.55
C GLN A 40 -4.59 8.75 -11.20
N GLY A 41 -4.69 7.54 -11.71
CA GLY A 41 -3.63 6.91 -12.51
C GLY A 41 -2.67 6.01 -11.75
N ALA A 42 -2.99 5.56 -10.53
CA ALA A 42 -2.19 4.53 -9.86
C ALA A 42 -2.08 3.27 -10.73
N GLY A 43 -0.86 2.79 -10.98
CA GLY A 43 -0.57 1.65 -11.83
C GLY A 43 -0.94 0.31 -11.20
N LEU A 44 -0.75 0.18 -9.87
CA LEU A 44 -1.16 -0.98 -9.07
C LEU A 44 -1.76 -0.48 -7.76
N LEU A 45 -2.84 -1.12 -7.33
CA LEU A 45 -3.48 -0.87 -6.06
C LEU A 45 -3.23 -2.03 -5.11
N CYS A 46 -2.69 -1.76 -3.91
CA CYS A 46 -2.56 -2.79 -2.87
C CYS A 46 -3.72 -2.71 -1.88
N MET A 47 -4.37 -3.84 -1.66
CA MET A 47 -5.46 -3.97 -0.69
C MET A 47 -4.93 -3.89 0.74
N GLU A 48 -5.81 -3.69 1.71
CA GLU A 48 -5.47 -3.84 3.12
C GLU A 48 -5.05 -5.29 3.42
N MET A 49 -4.13 -5.46 4.36
CA MET A 49 -3.64 -6.81 4.69
C MET A 49 -4.72 -7.64 5.38
N VAL A 50 -4.83 -8.91 4.99
CA VAL A 50 -5.80 -9.86 5.51
C VAL A 50 -5.09 -11.03 6.18
N SER A 51 -5.55 -11.44 7.36
CA SER A 51 -4.99 -12.60 8.07
C SER A 51 -5.42 -13.91 7.42
N ALA A 52 -4.45 -14.78 7.09
CA ALA A 52 -4.74 -16.13 6.61
C ALA A 52 -5.58 -16.92 7.62
N LYS A 53 -5.28 -16.82 8.92
CA LYS A 53 -6.08 -17.44 9.99
C LYS A 53 -7.50 -16.87 10.06
N ALA A 54 -7.69 -15.56 9.84
CA ALA A 54 -9.02 -14.97 9.85
C ALA A 54 -9.89 -15.51 8.69
N ILE A 55 -9.29 -15.75 7.52
CA ILE A 55 -9.97 -16.41 6.39
C ILE A 55 -10.28 -17.86 6.75
N LEU A 56 -9.31 -18.61 7.28
CA LEU A 56 -9.49 -20.01 7.68
C LEU A 56 -10.66 -20.20 8.65
N TYR A 57 -10.78 -19.32 9.65
CA TYR A 57 -11.85 -19.36 10.64
C TYR A 57 -13.13 -18.63 10.23
N LYS A 58 -13.24 -18.21 8.95
CA LYS A 58 -14.42 -17.54 8.38
C LYS A 58 -14.90 -16.33 9.19
N ASN A 59 -13.96 -15.48 9.62
CA ASN A 59 -14.28 -14.26 10.34
C ASN A 59 -15.13 -13.34 9.45
N LYS A 60 -16.32 -12.94 9.94
CA LYS A 60 -17.30 -12.16 9.17
C LYS A 60 -16.74 -10.82 8.64
N ASN A 61 -15.81 -10.19 9.36
CA ASN A 61 -15.23 -8.92 8.96
C ASN A 61 -14.17 -9.06 7.86
N THR A 62 -13.77 -10.29 7.53
CA THR A 62 -12.72 -10.54 6.53
C THR A 62 -13.23 -10.37 5.11
N GLU A 63 -14.51 -10.65 4.86
CA GLU A 63 -15.07 -10.63 3.50
C GLU A 63 -15.05 -9.23 2.88
N SER A 64 -15.34 -8.20 3.66
CA SER A 64 -15.23 -6.81 3.18
C SER A 64 -13.79 -6.41 2.81
N LEU A 65 -12.78 -6.97 3.49
CA LEU A 65 -11.37 -6.75 3.16
C LEU A 65 -10.94 -7.46 1.87
N LEU A 66 -11.68 -8.49 1.47
CA LEU A 66 -11.43 -9.27 0.24
C LEU A 66 -12.24 -8.76 -0.96
N SER A 67 -13.02 -7.68 -0.80
CA SER A 67 -13.83 -7.10 -1.88
C SER A 67 -12.95 -6.42 -2.92
N ILE A 68 -13.20 -6.77 -4.19
CA ILE A 68 -12.48 -6.27 -5.37
C ILE A 68 -13.51 -5.82 -6.40
N ASP A 69 -13.23 -4.68 -7.05
CA ASP A 69 -13.99 -4.16 -8.18
C ASP A 69 -13.13 -4.27 -9.45
N GLU A 70 -13.72 -4.68 -10.57
CA GLU A 70 -13.00 -4.81 -11.86
C GLU A 70 -12.35 -3.49 -12.31
N ARG A 71 -12.90 -2.35 -11.89
CA ARG A 71 -12.36 -1.02 -12.21
C ARG A 71 -11.01 -0.72 -11.56
N GLU A 72 -10.64 -1.44 -10.49
CA GLU A 72 -9.37 -1.20 -9.78
C GLU A 72 -8.18 -2.00 -10.33
N LYS A 73 -8.41 -2.91 -11.26
CA LYS A 73 -7.33 -3.75 -11.81
C LYS A 73 -6.26 -2.95 -12.56
N PRO A 74 -4.97 -3.38 -12.48
CA PRO A 74 -4.49 -4.51 -11.69
C PRO A 74 -4.47 -4.21 -10.20
N VAL A 75 -4.80 -5.22 -9.39
CA VAL A 75 -4.89 -5.12 -7.92
C VAL A 75 -4.13 -6.25 -7.23
N SER A 76 -3.43 -5.90 -6.15
CA SER A 76 -2.70 -6.84 -5.31
C SER A 76 -3.43 -7.07 -3.99
N LEU A 77 -3.73 -8.35 -3.70
CA LEU A 77 -4.27 -8.77 -2.40
C LEU A 77 -3.12 -9.05 -1.45
N GLN A 78 -3.08 -8.35 -0.31
CA GLN A 78 -2.03 -8.58 0.67
C GLN A 78 -2.50 -9.50 1.80
N MET A 79 -1.78 -10.60 2.03
CA MET A 79 -2.06 -11.59 3.08
C MET A 79 -0.92 -11.61 4.10
N PHE A 80 -1.24 -11.91 5.38
CA PHE A 80 -0.26 -12.13 6.41
C PHE A 80 -0.56 -13.38 7.25
N GLY A 81 0.49 -13.97 7.81
CA GLY A 81 0.48 -15.14 8.67
C GLY A 81 1.90 -15.62 8.89
N SER A 82 2.09 -16.64 9.74
CA SER A 82 3.40 -17.22 10.07
C SER A 82 3.47 -18.74 9.88
N ASP A 83 2.36 -19.39 9.51
CA ASP A 83 2.32 -20.82 9.25
C ASP A 83 2.36 -21.08 7.74
N PRO A 84 3.45 -21.70 7.20
CA PRO A 84 3.60 -21.92 5.75
C PRO A 84 2.49 -22.78 5.15
N GLN A 85 1.95 -23.75 5.91
CA GLN A 85 0.91 -24.65 5.42
C GLN A 85 -0.45 -23.94 5.34
N ILE A 86 -0.82 -23.21 6.40
CA ILE A 86 -2.05 -22.41 6.43
C ILE A 86 -2.00 -21.32 5.33
N MET A 87 -0.85 -20.64 5.19
CA MET A 87 -0.69 -19.60 4.19
C MET A 87 -0.89 -20.12 2.76
N ALA A 88 -0.27 -21.26 2.43
CA ALA A 88 -0.43 -21.88 1.11
C ALA A 88 -1.86 -22.41 0.88
N GLN A 89 -2.47 -23.04 1.89
CA GLN A 89 -3.85 -23.50 1.82
C GLN A 89 -4.81 -22.33 1.54
N ILE A 90 -4.66 -21.23 2.26
CA ILE A 90 -5.51 -20.06 2.08
C ILE A 90 -5.25 -19.35 0.75
N ALA A 91 -3.98 -19.24 0.31
CA ALA A 91 -3.65 -18.72 -1.00
C ALA A 91 -4.40 -19.49 -2.11
N LYS A 92 -4.38 -20.83 -2.06
CA LYS A 92 -5.12 -21.68 -3.01
C LYS A 92 -6.64 -21.48 -2.92
N GLN A 93 -7.18 -21.38 -1.70
CA GLN A 93 -8.62 -21.16 -1.49
C GLN A 93 -9.12 -19.84 -2.08
N ILE A 94 -8.30 -18.79 -2.06
CA ILE A 94 -8.70 -17.45 -2.52
C ILE A 94 -8.25 -17.15 -3.95
N GLU A 95 -7.54 -18.05 -4.61
CA GLU A 95 -6.96 -17.84 -5.94
C GLU A 95 -8.01 -17.46 -7.00
N GLU A 96 -9.22 -18.03 -6.90
CA GLU A 96 -10.33 -17.74 -7.81
C GLU A 96 -10.88 -16.30 -7.70
N ARG A 97 -10.49 -15.57 -6.64
CA ARG A 97 -10.88 -14.16 -6.52
C ARG A 97 -10.18 -13.30 -7.58
N PRO A 98 -10.79 -12.19 -8.00
CA PRO A 98 -10.30 -11.41 -9.15
C PRO A 98 -9.08 -10.50 -8.86
N PHE A 99 -8.23 -10.80 -7.86
CA PHE A 99 -6.94 -10.13 -7.72
C PHE A 99 -5.92 -10.63 -8.74
N ASP A 100 -4.94 -9.78 -9.07
CA ASP A 100 -3.93 -10.11 -10.09
C ASP A 100 -2.62 -10.59 -9.47
N ILE A 101 -2.26 -10.12 -8.28
CA ILE A 101 -1.03 -10.42 -7.56
C ILE A 101 -1.35 -10.77 -6.10
N LEU A 102 -0.73 -11.81 -5.54
CA LEU A 102 -0.76 -12.09 -4.11
C LEU A 102 0.50 -11.53 -3.44
N ASP A 103 0.33 -10.58 -2.52
CA ASP A 103 1.44 -9.97 -1.78
C ASP A 103 1.51 -10.53 -0.35
N ILE A 104 2.71 -10.86 0.11
CA ILE A 104 2.94 -11.37 1.46
C ILE A 104 3.47 -10.24 2.34
N ASN A 105 2.75 -9.92 3.42
CA ASN A 105 3.19 -8.92 4.38
C ASN A 105 4.24 -9.49 5.33
N MET A 106 5.47 -9.01 5.21
CA MET A 106 6.59 -9.27 6.12
C MET A 106 7.16 -7.97 6.72
N GLY A 107 6.35 -6.89 6.74
CA GLY A 107 6.80 -5.57 7.18
C GLY A 107 5.89 -4.87 8.19
N CYS A 108 4.73 -5.42 8.55
CA CYS A 108 3.80 -4.79 9.50
C CYS A 108 4.45 -4.67 10.89
N PRO A 109 4.54 -3.43 11.47
CA PRO A 109 5.22 -3.22 12.75
C PRO A 109 4.29 -3.34 13.95
N VAL A 110 2.98 -3.52 13.74
CA VAL A 110 1.96 -3.48 14.80
C VAL A 110 2.20 -4.57 15.85
N PRO A 111 2.28 -4.22 17.15
CA PRO A 111 2.61 -5.19 18.21
C PRO A 111 1.74 -6.45 18.20
N LYS A 112 0.44 -6.32 17.99
CA LYS A 112 -0.49 -7.45 17.92
C LYS A 112 -0.13 -8.46 16.83
N ILE A 113 0.41 -8.01 15.70
CA ILE A 113 0.86 -8.85 14.59
C ILE A 113 2.23 -9.46 14.92
N VAL A 114 3.17 -8.62 15.33
CA VAL A 114 4.56 -9.00 15.62
C VAL A 114 4.64 -10.04 16.76
N ASN A 115 3.84 -9.86 17.82
CA ASN A 115 3.82 -10.79 18.96
C ASN A 115 3.29 -12.20 18.60
N ASN A 116 2.57 -12.31 17.47
CA ASN A 116 2.13 -13.60 16.92
C ASN A 116 3.15 -14.23 15.96
N GLY A 117 4.35 -13.64 15.82
CA GLY A 117 5.37 -14.11 14.88
C GLY A 117 5.07 -13.75 13.41
N GLU A 118 4.16 -12.82 13.17
CA GLU A 118 3.68 -12.41 11.84
C GLU A 118 4.21 -11.02 11.44
N GLY A 119 4.01 -10.63 10.19
CA GLY A 119 4.46 -9.33 9.70
C GLY A 119 5.98 -9.17 9.80
N SER A 120 6.46 -8.07 10.38
CA SER A 120 7.90 -7.81 10.50
C SER A 120 8.65 -8.79 11.42
N ALA A 121 7.97 -9.59 12.24
CA ALA A 121 8.61 -10.65 13.01
C ALA A 121 9.25 -11.72 12.10
N LEU A 122 8.72 -11.94 10.89
CA LEU A 122 9.28 -12.88 9.91
C LEU A 122 10.68 -12.47 9.44
N MET A 123 11.03 -11.18 9.48
CA MET A 123 12.38 -10.71 9.16
C MET A 123 13.45 -11.28 10.09
N LYS A 124 13.09 -11.70 11.30
CA LYS A 124 14.01 -12.36 12.25
C LYS A 124 14.24 -13.84 11.94
N ASN A 125 13.49 -14.41 10.99
CA ASN A 125 13.60 -15.80 10.59
C ASN A 125 13.51 -15.95 9.06
N PRO A 126 14.59 -15.64 8.32
CA PRO A 126 14.62 -15.75 6.86
C PRO A 126 14.28 -17.15 6.33
N ILE A 127 14.63 -18.19 7.07
CA ILE A 127 14.30 -19.59 6.69
C ILE A 127 12.79 -19.78 6.66
N LEU A 128 12.09 -19.36 7.71
CA LEU A 128 10.62 -19.46 7.77
C LEU A 128 9.97 -18.58 6.68
N ALA A 129 10.51 -17.38 6.45
CA ALA A 129 10.05 -16.50 5.40
C ALA A 129 10.13 -17.17 4.02
N GLY A 130 11.28 -17.79 3.70
CA GLY A 130 11.47 -18.55 2.47
C GLY A 130 10.48 -19.73 2.34
N GLN A 131 10.28 -20.49 3.41
CA GLN A 131 9.32 -21.60 3.42
C GLN A 131 7.87 -21.12 3.14
N ILE A 132 7.47 -19.98 3.69
CA ILE A 132 6.15 -19.38 3.43
C ILE A 132 6.03 -19.02 1.95
N ILE A 133 7.01 -18.29 1.41
CA ILE A 133 7.01 -17.84 0.02
C ILE A 133 6.95 -19.03 -0.94
N GLU A 134 7.88 -19.98 -0.78
CA GLU A 134 7.99 -21.15 -1.64
C GLU A 134 6.69 -21.97 -1.68
N ARG A 135 6.08 -22.20 -0.50
CA ARG A 135 4.82 -22.96 -0.44
C ARG A 135 3.66 -22.24 -1.11
N ILE A 136 3.57 -20.91 -0.98
CA ILE A 136 2.54 -20.13 -1.65
C ILE A 136 2.77 -20.13 -3.16
N VAL A 137 4.00 -19.88 -3.62
CA VAL A 137 4.37 -19.89 -5.06
C VAL A 137 4.04 -21.25 -5.71
N LYS A 138 4.27 -22.36 -4.99
CA LYS A 138 3.90 -23.70 -5.50
C LYS A 138 2.40 -23.98 -5.46
N ALA A 139 1.63 -23.24 -4.69
CA ALA A 139 0.20 -23.50 -4.50
C ALA A 139 -0.70 -22.76 -5.50
N ILE A 140 -0.26 -21.62 -6.07
CA ILE A 140 -1.06 -20.78 -6.95
C ILE A 140 -0.32 -20.41 -8.23
N ASP A 141 -1.05 -20.11 -9.30
CA ASP A 141 -0.51 -19.71 -10.61
C ASP A 141 -0.29 -18.18 -10.71
N LYS A 142 -0.92 -17.39 -9.82
CA LYS A 142 -0.77 -15.94 -9.81
C LYS A 142 0.60 -15.52 -9.27
N PRO A 143 1.19 -14.40 -9.77
CA PRO A 143 2.43 -13.86 -9.24
C PRO A 143 2.35 -13.61 -7.73
N VAL A 144 3.42 -13.99 -7.02
CA VAL A 144 3.57 -13.77 -5.57
C VAL A 144 4.63 -12.70 -5.35
N THR A 145 4.32 -11.68 -4.56
CA THR A 145 5.27 -10.64 -4.16
C THR A 145 5.43 -10.60 -2.65
N VAL A 146 6.47 -9.93 -2.17
CA VAL A 146 6.74 -9.81 -0.75
C VAL A 146 6.99 -8.36 -0.38
N LYS A 147 6.36 -7.87 0.69
CA LYS A 147 6.63 -6.54 1.23
C LYS A 147 7.37 -6.63 2.55
N ILE A 148 8.58 -6.08 2.59
CA ILE A 148 9.50 -6.10 3.73
C ILE A 148 9.84 -4.70 4.25
N ARG A 149 10.54 -4.64 5.36
CA ARG A 149 11.25 -3.46 5.88
C ARG A 149 12.76 -3.62 5.71
N LYS A 150 13.55 -2.57 6.05
CA LYS A 150 15.00 -2.64 6.02
C LYS A 150 15.57 -3.64 7.06
N GLY A 151 14.84 -3.85 8.14
CA GLY A 151 15.20 -4.76 9.23
C GLY A 151 14.17 -4.73 10.36
N PHE A 152 14.39 -5.52 11.40
CA PHE A 152 13.56 -5.50 12.59
C PHE A 152 13.89 -4.30 13.49
N ASP A 153 15.16 -4.10 13.77
CA ASP A 153 15.76 -2.99 14.53
C ASP A 153 17.11 -2.60 13.89
N ASP A 154 17.83 -1.67 14.50
CA ASP A 154 19.11 -1.19 13.94
C ASP A 154 20.25 -2.20 14.06
N GLU A 155 20.14 -3.21 14.94
CA GLU A 155 21.12 -4.31 15.06
C GLU A 155 20.80 -5.48 14.10
N HIS A 156 19.58 -5.54 13.59
CA HIS A 156 19.08 -6.60 12.70
C HIS A 156 18.55 -6.03 11.38
N ILE A 157 19.47 -5.43 10.60
CA ILE A 157 19.21 -4.93 9.26
C ILE A 157 19.53 -6.06 8.27
N ASN A 158 18.52 -6.63 7.62
CA ASN A 158 18.69 -7.80 6.76
C ASN A 158 17.81 -7.81 5.50
N ALA A 159 17.40 -6.63 5.01
CA ALA A 159 16.57 -6.55 3.80
C ALA A 159 17.19 -7.22 2.58
N VAL A 160 18.53 -7.12 2.41
CA VAL A 160 19.25 -7.75 1.28
C VAL A 160 19.16 -9.27 1.37
N GLU A 161 19.45 -9.84 2.55
CA GLU A 161 19.32 -11.28 2.79
C GLU A 161 17.90 -11.78 2.50
N LEU A 162 16.89 -11.06 3.04
CA LEU A 162 15.50 -11.47 2.88
C LEU A 162 15.02 -11.32 1.42
N ALA A 163 15.56 -10.35 0.67
CA ALA A 163 15.27 -10.20 -0.75
C ALA A 163 15.84 -11.37 -1.58
N HIS A 164 17.07 -11.84 -1.28
CA HIS A 164 17.62 -13.05 -1.87
C HIS A 164 16.76 -14.29 -1.56
N VAL A 165 16.40 -14.47 -0.29
CA VAL A 165 15.50 -15.56 0.11
C VAL A 165 14.17 -15.49 -0.63
N ALA A 166 13.60 -14.30 -0.81
CA ALA A 166 12.36 -14.14 -1.55
C ALA A 166 12.52 -14.52 -3.03
N GLU A 167 13.58 -14.07 -3.70
CA GLU A 167 13.88 -14.42 -5.09
C GLU A 167 14.10 -15.92 -5.26
N GLU A 168 14.95 -16.55 -4.45
CA GLU A 168 15.23 -17.99 -4.46
C GLU A 168 13.98 -18.83 -4.19
N SER A 169 13.06 -18.30 -3.39
CA SER A 169 11.77 -18.96 -3.09
C SER A 169 10.70 -18.72 -4.17
N GLY A 170 11.01 -17.98 -5.25
CA GLY A 170 10.17 -17.80 -6.41
C GLY A 170 9.26 -16.54 -6.37
N ALA A 171 9.52 -15.59 -5.51
CA ALA A 171 8.81 -14.31 -5.53
C ALA A 171 9.05 -13.56 -6.86
N SER A 172 8.00 -12.92 -7.38
CA SER A 172 8.03 -12.17 -8.65
C SER A 172 8.44 -10.71 -8.49
N ALA A 173 8.45 -10.17 -7.28
CA ALA A 173 8.96 -8.84 -6.92
C ALA A 173 9.08 -8.70 -5.40
N VAL A 174 9.89 -7.73 -4.95
CA VAL A 174 10.01 -7.35 -3.55
C VAL A 174 9.79 -5.85 -3.37
N ALA A 175 8.92 -5.47 -2.41
CA ALA A 175 8.74 -4.08 -2.00
C ALA A 175 9.46 -3.81 -0.67
N VAL A 176 10.34 -2.80 -0.65
CA VAL A 176 11.22 -2.52 0.49
C VAL A 176 10.89 -1.15 1.09
N HIS A 177 10.43 -1.15 2.34
CA HIS A 177 10.32 0.08 3.12
C HIS A 177 11.64 0.37 3.84
N GLY A 178 12.25 1.52 3.54
CA GLY A 178 13.57 1.92 4.08
C GLY A 178 13.59 2.28 5.56
N ARG A 179 12.71 1.73 6.40
CA ARG A 179 12.70 1.87 7.87
C ARG A 179 12.69 0.50 8.54
N THR A 180 13.28 0.41 9.72
CA THR A 180 13.14 -0.77 10.57
C THR A 180 11.72 -0.86 11.17
N ARG A 181 11.40 -2.03 11.74
CA ARG A 181 10.14 -2.20 12.51
C ARG A 181 10.09 -1.23 13.69
N GLU A 182 11.19 -1.03 14.41
CA GLU A 182 11.23 -0.16 15.59
C GLU A 182 11.09 1.33 15.25
N GLN A 183 11.64 1.76 14.13
CA GLN A 183 11.43 3.12 13.63
C GLN A 183 9.96 3.42 13.34
N TYR A 184 9.15 2.42 13.06
CA TYR A 184 7.75 2.60 12.70
C TYR A 184 7.58 3.57 11.51
N TYR A 185 7.44 4.88 11.83
CA TYR A 185 7.39 5.99 10.86
C TYR A 185 8.31 7.16 11.24
N SER A 186 9.09 7.03 12.33
CA SER A 186 10.00 8.06 12.78
C SER A 186 11.24 8.19 11.89
N GLY A 187 11.90 9.33 11.95
CA GLY A 187 13.09 9.62 11.15
C GLY A 187 12.81 9.64 9.64
N LYS A 188 13.85 9.44 8.83
CA LYS A 188 13.78 9.34 7.37
C LYS A 188 13.90 7.88 6.93
N ALA A 189 13.27 7.55 5.81
CA ALA A 189 13.48 6.26 5.16
C ALA A 189 14.91 6.22 4.59
N ASP A 190 15.60 5.14 4.86
CA ASP A 190 16.91 4.85 4.31
C ASP A 190 16.76 4.30 2.90
N TRP A 191 17.05 5.11 1.88
CA TRP A 191 16.95 4.69 0.49
C TRP A 191 18.18 3.90 0.04
N ASP A 192 19.29 4.00 0.76
CA ASP A 192 20.50 3.23 0.42
C ASP A 192 20.26 1.72 0.55
N ILE A 193 19.49 1.28 1.54
CA ILE A 193 19.13 -0.15 1.65
C ILE A 193 18.28 -0.62 0.46
N ILE A 194 17.45 0.26 -0.13
CA ILE A 194 16.65 -0.06 -1.33
C ILE A 194 17.61 -0.25 -2.52
N ARG A 195 18.63 0.61 -2.66
CA ARG A 195 19.70 0.47 -3.67
C ARG A 195 20.42 -0.87 -3.49
N GLN A 196 20.88 -1.18 -2.28
CA GLN A 196 21.56 -2.43 -1.98
C GLN A 196 20.70 -3.66 -2.36
N VAL A 197 19.41 -3.64 -2.05
CA VAL A 197 18.50 -4.70 -2.47
C VAL A 197 18.40 -4.75 -3.99
N LYS A 198 18.28 -3.59 -4.69
CA LYS A 198 18.20 -3.57 -6.15
C LYS A 198 19.46 -4.10 -6.84
N GLU A 199 20.62 -3.88 -6.25
CA GLU A 199 21.89 -4.41 -6.77
C GLU A 199 22.07 -5.92 -6.50
N ALA A 200 21.33 -6.46 -5.51
CA ALA A 200 21.49 -7.82 -5.05
C ALA A 200 20.57 -8.84 -5.74
N VAL A 201 19.39 -8.42 -6.24
CA VAL A 201 18.41 -9.33 -6.84
C VAL A 201 18.07 -8.95 -8.28
N SER A 202 17.62 -9.93 -9.07
CA SER A 202 17.20 -9.74 -10.46
C SER A 202 15.72 -9.44 -10.63
N ILE A 203 14.89 -9.84 -9.66
CA ILE A 203 13.46 -9.54 -9.64
C ILE A 203 13.20 -8.05 -9.44
N PRO A 204 12.07 -7.50 -9.90
CA PRO A 204 11.70 -6.12 -9.68
C PRO A 204 11.73 -5.72 -8.21
N VAL A 205 12.37 -4.56 -7.92
CA VAL A 205 12.42 -3.96 -6.59
C VAL A 205 11.55 -2.71 -6.57
N ILE A 206 10.64 -2.65 -5.62
CA ILE A 206 9.70 -1.55 -5.42
C ILE A 206 10.13 -0.75 -4.19
N GLY A 207 10.58 0.50 -4.41
CA GLY A 207 10.99 1.40 -3.34
C GLY A 207 9.80 1.99 -2.59
N ASN A 208 9.88 2.03 -1.25
CA ASN A 208 8.85 2.58 -0.39
C ASN A 208 9.45 3.40 0.76
N GLY A 209 8.83 4.52 1.07
CA GLY A 209 9.14 5.41 2.19
C GLY A 209 9.42 6.84 1.74
N ASP A 210 8.72 7.79 2.36
CA ASP A 210 8.86 9.23 2.18
C ASP A 210 8.70 9.75 0.74
N LEU A 211 7.82 9.11 -0.03
CA LEU A 211 7.38 9.57 -1.34
C LEU A 211 6.13 10.44 -1.16
N LEU A 212 6.29 11.76 -1.28
CA LEU A 212 5.26 12.76 -1.00
C LEU A 212 4.97 13.66 -2.22
N CYS A 213 5.85 13.68 -3.22
CA CYS A 213 5.75 14.47 -4.44
C CYS A 213 6.54 13.83 -5.58
N ALA A 214 6.50 14.42 -6.77
CA ALA A 214 7.22 13.93 -7.96
C ALA A 214 8.74 13.93 -7.76
N GLU A 215 9.28 14.94 -7.11
CA GLU A 215 10.71 15.06 -6.84
C GLU A 215 11.24 13.95 -5.93
N ASP A 216 10.41 13.48 -5.00
CA ASP A 216 10.79 12.33 -4.16
C ASP A 216 10.91 11.06 -5.01
N VAL A 217 10.03 10.88 -5.99
CA VAL A 217 10.08 9.74 -6.93
C VAL A 217 11.33 9.82 -7.79
N ILE A 218 11.66 11.00 -8.33
CA ILE A 218 12.89 11.23 -9.11
C ILE A 218 14.11 10.90 -8.27
N ARG A 219 14.21 11.49 -7.08
CA ARG A 219 15.36 11.25 -6.18
C ARG A 219 15.50 9.78 -5.79
N MET A 220 14.38 9.10 -5.50
CA MET A 220 14.42 7.67 -5.20
C MET A 220 14.91 6.88 -6.42
N GLN A 221 14.44 7.20 -7.62
CA GLN A 221 14.89 6.57 -8.85
C GLN A 221 16.40 6.75 -9.08
N GLU A 222 16.90 7.99 -8.94
CA GLU A 222 18.32 8.32 -9.10
C GLU A 222 19.21 7.62 -8.08
N GLN A 223 18.77 7.60 -6.80
CA GLN A 223 19.57 7.07 -5.71
C GLN A 223 19.55 5.55 -5.63
N THR A 224 18.47 4.91 -6.06
CA THR A 224 18.28 3.48 -5.81
C THR A 224 18.24 2.62 -7.08
N GLY A 225 17.86 3.20 -8.21
CA GLY A 225 17.60 2.44 -9.44
C GLY A 225 16.44 1.46 -9.35
N CYS A 226 15.58 1.55 -8.33
CA CYS A 226 14.44 0.65 -8.16
C CYS A 226 13.45 0.74 -9.34
N ASP A 227 12.68 -0.33 -9.54
CA ASP A 227 11.82 -0.50 -10.72
C ASP A 227 10.43 0.13 -10.55
N GLY A 228 9.95 0.23 -9.31
CA GLY A 228 8.64 0.78 -8.99
C GLY A 228 8.66 1.62 -7.71
N PHE A 229 7.63 2.45 -7.53
CA PHE A 229 7.52 3.43 -6.45
C PHE A 229 6.23 3.22 -5.69
N MET A 230 6.33 2.76 -4.44
CA MET A 230 5.16 2.51 -3.61
C MET A 230 4.87 3.72 -2.72
N ILE A 231 3.76 4.38 -3.01
CA ILE A 231 3.27 5.56 -2.30
C ILE A 231 2.24 5.09 -1.26
N ALA A 232 2.49 5.41 0.01
CA ALA A 232 1.57 5.12 1.11
C ALA A 232 1.06 6.41 1.74
N ARG A 233 1.74 6.94 2.75
CA ARG A 233 1.29 8.15 3.47
C ARG A 233 1.13 9.38 2.58
N GLY A 234 1.90 9.49 1.49
CA GLY A 234 1.74 10.56 0.52
C GLY A 234 0.37 10.60 -0.17
N ALA A 235 -0.32 9.46 -0.23
CA ALA A 235 -1.68 9.37 -0.77
C ALA A 235 -2.78 9.64 0.26
N GLN A 236 -2.47 9.69 1.57
CA GLN A 236 -3.48 9.93 2.60
C GLN A 236 -4.10 11.32 2.47
N GLY A 237 -5.39 11.38 2.15
CA GLY A 237 -6.09 12.63 1.85
C GLY A 237 -5.61 13.33 0.56
N ASN A 238 -4.83 12.65 -0.25
CA ASN A 238 -4.30 13.14 -1.52
C ASN A 238 -4.25 12.04 -2.60
N PRO A 239 -5.40 11.53 -3.08
CA PRO A 239 -5.38 10.58 -4.19
C PRO A 239 -4.78 11.19 -5.47
N TRP A 240 -4.82 12.50 -5.64
CA TRP A 240 -4.25 13.24 -6.78
C TRP A 240 -2.72 13.11 -6.90
N ILE A 241 -2.04 12.62 -5.88
CA ILE A 241 -0.58 12.44 -5.92
C ILE A 241 -0.13 11.62 -7.14
N PHE A 242 -0.93 10.64 -7.57
CA PHE A 242 -0.62 9.84 -8.75
C PHE A 242 -0.70 10.67 -10.04
N SER A 243 -1.79 11.40 -10.26
CA SER A 243 -1.92 12.28 -11.44
C SER A 243 -0.90 13.42 -11.41
N GLN A 244 -0.58 13.97 -10.25
CA GLN A 244 0.43 15.01 -10.09
C GLN A 244 1.82 14.50 -10.48
N ILE A 245 2.19 13.29 -10.07
CA ILE A 245 3.46 12.67 -10.44
C ILE A 245 3.49 12.39 -11.95
N LEU A 246 2.44 11.77 -12.49
CA LEU A 246 2.35 11.48 -13.93
C LEU A 246 2.47 12.75 -14.77
N HIS A 247 1.75 13.80 -14.42
CA HIS A 247 1.78 15.09 -15.09
C HIS A 247 3.19 15.70 -15.07
N TYR A 248 3.85 15.68 -13.91
CA TYR A 248 5.21 16.21 -13.77
C TYR A 248 6.22 15.46 -14.66
N PHE A 249 6.12 14.13 -14.71
CA PHE A 249 7.00 13.32 -15.58
C PHE A 249 6.71 13.52 -17.07
N GLU A 250 5.49 13.88 -17.45
CA GLU A 250 5.10 14.14 -18.83
C GLU A 250 5.49 15.54 -19.30
N THR A 251 5.31 16.55 -18.43
CA THR A 251 5.41 17.97 -18.82
C THR A 251 6.61 18.71 -18.22
N GLY A 252 7.19 18.20 -17.12
CA GLY A 252 8.16 18.91 -16.29
C GLY A 252 7.55 20.00 -15.41
N GLU A 253 6.22 20.15 -15.41
CA GLU A 253 5.51 21.19 -14.67
C GLU A 253 4.69 20.60 -13.53
N HIS A 254 4.58 21.33 -12.43
CA HIS A 254 3.72 20.96 -11.32
C HIS A 254 2.26 21.19 -11.66
N GLN A 255 1.43 20.20 -11.42
CA GLN A 255 -0.01 20.40 -11.41
C GLN A 255 -0.40 21.25 -10.20
N GLU A 256 -1.30 22.22 -10.38
CA GLU A 256 -1.81 23.02 -9.28
C GLU A 256 -2.43 22.16 -8.19
N LYS A 257 -2.24 22.57 -6.93
CA LYS A 257 -2.90 21.93 -5.80
C LYS A 257 -4.42 22.05 -5.99
N PRO A 258 -5.21 20.99 -5.75
CA PRO A 258 -6.66 21.06 -5.83
C PRO A 258 -7.22 22.22 -5.01
N SER A 259 -8.17 22.95 -5.58
CA SER A 259 -8.90 23.99 -4.85
C SER A 259 -9.66 23.37 -3.65
N PHE A 260 -9.95 24.18 -2.64
CA PHE A 260 -10.71 23.66 -1.49
C PHE A 260 -12.10 23.14 -1.88
N GLU A 261 -12.68 23.69 -2.93
CA GLU A 261 -13.96 23.22 -3.49
C GLU A 261 -13.82 21.83 -4.13
N GLU A 262 -12.74 21.54 -4.84
CA GLU A 262 -12.45 20.20 -5.36
C GLU A 262 -12.23 19.21 -4.24
N VAL A 263 -11.54 19.63 -3.18
CA VAL A 263 -11.33 18.80 -1.98
C VAL A 263 -12.66 18.49 -1.30
N ARG A 264 -13.56 19.45 -1.13
CA ARG A 264 -14.92 19.24 -0.58
C ARG A 264 -15.68 18.19 -1.40
N ARG A 265 -15.71 18.35 -2.73
CA ARG A 265 -16.37 17.40 -3.64
C ARG A 265 -15.77 16.00 -3.53
N MET A 266 -14.44 15.89 -3.44
CA MET A 266 -13.75 14.60 -3.27
C MET A 266 -14.10 13.96 -1.93
N ILE A 267 -14.12 14.70 -0.83
CA ILE A 267 -14.50 14.21 0.50
C ILE A 267 -15.93 13.66 0.46
N LEU A 268 -16.90 14.40 -0.07
CA LEU A 268 -18.29 13.97 -0.15
C LEU A 268 -18.47 12.75 -1.06
N ARG A 269 -17.75 12.72 -2.19
CA ARG A 269 -17.73 11.54 -3.06
C ARG A 269 -17.18 10.31 -2.34
N HIS A 270 -16.04 10.44 -1.68
CA HIS A 270 -15.44 9.37 -0.90
C HIS A 270 -16.39 8.91 0.22
N ALA A 271 -17.04 9.84 0.92
CA ALA A 271 -18.00 9.52 1.97
C ALA A 271 -19.19 8.71 1.43
N ARG A 272 -19.79 9.10 0.30
CA ARG A 272 -20.88 8.35 -0.33
C ARG A 272 -20.44 6.93 -0.71
N MET A 273 -19.26 6.78 -1.31
CA MET A 273 -18.70 5.47 -1.64
C MET A 273 -18.42 4.61 -0.39
N MET A 274 -17.95 5.22 0.71
CA MET A 274 -17.73 4.52 1.98
C MET A 274 -19.04 4.08 2.62
N ILE A 275 -20.09 4.89 2.56
CA ILE A 275 -21.44 4.57 3.06
C ILE A 275 -22.02 3.40 2.25
N GLU A 276 -21.93 3.46 0.93
CA GLU A 276 -22.37 2.36 0.06
C GLU A 276 -21.65 1.04 0.39
N PHE A 277 -20.33 1.13 0.65
CA PHE A 277 -19.49 -0.04 0.88
C PHE A 277 -19.60 -0.63 2.29
N LYS A 278 -19.75 0.20 3.35
CA LYS A 278 -19.69 -0.24 4.77
C LYS A 278 -20.91 0.11 5.59
N GLY A 279 -21.92 0.73 5.00
CA GLY A 279 -23.05 1.34 5.71
C GLY A 279 -22.69 2.71 6.31
N GLU A 280 -23.71 3.51 6.61
CA GLU A 280 -23.54 4.92 7.02
C GLU A 280 -22.72 5.06 8.30
N TYR A 281 -23.08 4.32 9.35
CA TYR A 281 -22.38 4.39 10.63
C TYR A 281 -20.87 4.18 10.49
N THR A 282 -20.45 3.05 9.89
CA THR A 282 -19.04 2.72 9.73
C THR A 282 -18.36 3.66 8.73
N GLY A 283 -19.03 3.95 7.61
CA GLY A 283 -18.52 4.80 6.54
C GLY A 283 -18.18 6.20 7.06
N ILE A 284 -19.10 6.84 7.77
CA ILE A 284 -18.89 8.18 8.33
C ILE A 284 -17.81 8.19 9.42
N HIS A 285 -17.79 7.20 10.30
CA HIS A 285 -16.75 7.12 11.33
C HIS A 285 -15.35 6.96 10.74
N GLU A 286 -15.20 6.17 9.68
CA GLU A 286 -13.93 6.06 8.97
C GLU A 286 -13.59 7.32 8.18
N MET A 287 -14.58 8.02 7.63
CA MET A 287 -14.37 9.28 6.92
C MET A 287 -13.86 10.43 7.80
N ARG A 288 -14.07 10.40 9.12
CA ARG A 288 -13.54 11.43 10.03
C ARG A 288 -12.03 11.62 9.86
N LYS A 289 -11.26 10.51 9.85
CA LYS A 289 -9.80 10.57 9.64
C LYS A 289 -9.44 10.96 8.20
N HIS A 290 -10.16 10.44 7.19
CA HIS A 290 -9.92 10.82 5.80
C HIS A 290 -10.17 12.30 5.57
N THR A 291 -11.27 12.85 6.09
CA THR A 291 -11.58 14.28 6.00
C THR A 291 -10.48 15.14 6.65
N ALA A 292 -9.97 14.69 7.81
CA ALA A 292 -8.86 15.38 8.47
C ALA A 292 -7.59 15.41 7.61
N TRP A 293 -7.29 14.33 6.89
CA TRP A 293 -6.15 14.26 5.97
C TRP A 293 -6.37 15.11 4.71
N TYR A 294 -7.54 15.02 4.07
CA TYR A 294 -7.88 15.83 2.88
C TYR A 294 -7.76 17.33 3.12
N THR A 295 -8.15 17.78 4.31
CA THR A 295 -8.16 19.19 4.65
C THR A 295 -6.84 19.71 5.22
N ALA A 296 -5.85 18.84 5.42
CA ALA A 296 -4.54 19.26 5.94
C ALA A 296 -3.86 20.27 4.99
N GLY A 297 -3.36 21.37 5.57
CA GLY A 297 -2.66 22.42 4.82
C GLY A 297 -3.58 23.41 4.08
N TYR A 298 -4.89 23.34 4.27
CA TYR A 298 -5.82 24.38 3.79
C TYR A 298 -6.14 25.42 4.89
N PRO A 299 -6.45 26.68 4.53
CA PRO A 299 -6.84 27.70 5.50
C PRO A 299 -8.03 27.24 6.37
N HIS A 300 -8.02 27.61 7.63
CA HIS A 300 -9.07 27.29 8.61
C HIS A 300 -9.32 25.80 8.88
N SER A 301 -8.54 24.90 8.29
CA SER A 301 -8.71 23.44 8.42
C SER A 301 -8.56 22.88 9.85
N SER A 302 -7.92 23.63 10.76
CA SER A 302 -7.78 23.19 12.17
C SER A 302 -9.12 23.06 12.89
N ARG A 303 -10.04 24.05 12.69
CA ARG A 303 -11.40 24.00 13.25
C ARG A 303 -12.22 22.85 12.64
N LEU A 304 -12.13 22.68 11.31
CA LEU A 304 -12.80 21.60 10.59
C LEU A 304 -12.31 20.23 11.10
N ARG A 305 -10.99 20.04 11.26
CA ARG A 305 -10.44 18.78 11.78
C ARG A 305 -10.86 18.48 13.22
N ALA A 306 -11.06 19.50 14.05
CA ALA A 306 -11.62 19.29 15.39
C ALA A 306 -13.09 18.88 15.34
N ALA A 307 -13.89 19.59 14.53
CA ALA A 307 -15.33 19.37 14.42
C ALA A 307 -15.69 18.05 13.73
N VAL A 308 -14.88 17.58 12.77
CA VAL A 308 -15.19 16.34 12.03
C VAL A 308 -15.24 15.09 12.93
N ASN A 309 -14.59 15.11 14.09
CA ASN A 309 -14.60 13.98 15.02
C ASN A 309 -15.99 13.68 15.64
N THR A 310 -16.91 14.62 15.57
CA THR A 310 -18.29 14.49 16.11
C THR A 310 -19.34 14.26 15.02
N VAL A 311 -18.95 14.22 13.75
CA VAL A 311 -19.86 14.00 12.62
C VAL A 311 -20.38 12.56 12.63
N GLU A 312 -21.69 12.37 12.53
CA GLU A 312 -22.36 11.06 12.61
C GLU A 312 -23.18 10.71 11.34
N SER A 313 -23.41 11.70 10.44
CA SER A 313 -24.14 11.46 9.21
C SER A 313 -23.50 12.20 8.03
N LEU A 314 -23.91 11.83 6.80
CA LEU A 314 -23.46 12.49 5.58
C LEU A 314 -23.87 13.96 5.54
N GLU A 315 -25.09 14.27 5.99
CA GLU A 315 -25.63 15.64 6.04
C GLU A 315 -24.79 16.52 6.97
N GLN A 316 -24.44 16.00 8.16
CA GLN A 316 -23.56 16.73 9.09
C GLN A 316 -22.17 16.97 8.51
N LEU A 317 -21.63 15.99 7.75
CA LEU A 317 -20.35 16.15 7.07
C LEU A 317 -20.44 17.25 6.00
N GLU A 318 -21.50 17.25 5.19
CA GLU A 318 -21.74 18.23 4.15
C GLU A 318 -21.91 19.64 4.74
N GLU A 319 -22.76 19.80 5.76
CA GLU A 319 -22.89 21.07 6.48
C GLU A 319 -21.56 21.60 7.04
N LEU A 320 -20.75 20.71 7.63
CA LEU A 320 -19.45 21.08 8.18
C LEU A 320 -18.48 21.57 7.11
N LEU A 321 -18.51 20.97 5.92
CA LEU A 321 -17.62 21.33 4.82
C LEU A 321 -17.97 22.66 4.15
N TYR A 322 -19.24 23.11 4.24
CA TYR A 322 -19.72 24.33 3.59
C TYR A 322 -20.00 25.49 4.57
N LYS A 323 -19.79 25.31 5.88
CA LYS A 323 -19.75 26.38 6.89
C LYS A 323 -18.38 27.06 6.88
#